data_48d895f3567110c5d31497d34077c03a
#
_entry.id   48d895f3567110c5d31497d34077c03a
#
_cell.length_a   1.000
_cell.length_b   1.000
_cell.length_c   1.000
_cell.angle_alpha   90.00
_cell.angle_beta   90.00
_cell.angle_gamma   90.00
#
_symmetry.space_group_name_H-M   'P 1'
#
loop_
_entity.id
_entity.type
_entity.pdbx_description
1 polymer ?
#
loop_
_entity_poly.entity_id
_entity_poly.type
_entity_poly.pdbx_seq_one_letter_code
_entity_poly.pdbx_strand_id
1 'polypeptide(L)'
;CFLNGVIGRHVNNNHFMEAINNSCSQNIEEGNVGAGTGMTAFGWKAGIGTASRLCESPYSKYTVGVLALCNMGDPRDLRIGGVPIGNFIKPPGIYDESGGSIAIIIATDAPLTARQLNRMARRASVGLSKVGGM
;
A
#
# COMPACT_ATOMS: atom_id res chain seq x y z
N CYS A 1 12.38 -9.30 0.38
CA CYS A 1 12.57 -7.97 -0.18
C CYS A 1 13.88 -7.94 -0.97
N PHE A 2 13.79 -7.82 -2.28
CA PHE A 2 14.92 -8.00 -3.19
C PHE A 2 15.99 -6.89 -3.07
N LEU A 3 15.55 -5.67 -2.83
CA LEU A 3 16.42 -4.48 -2.78
C LEU A 3 16.80 -4.05 -1.34
N ASN A 4 16.59 -4.90 -0.35
CA ASN A 4 16.89 -4.57 1.04
C ASN A 4 17.71 -5.68 1.71
N GLY A 5 18.71 -5.28 2.48
CA GLY A 5 19.57 -6.17 3.26
C GLY A 5 18.89 -6.74 4.51
N VAL A 6 17.82 -7.53 4.33
CA VAL A 6 16.99 -8.07 5.42
C VAL A 6 17.79 -8.86 6.45
N ILE A 7 18.86 -9.53 6.03
CA ILE A 7 19.74 -10.34 6.90
C ILE A 7 20.41 -9.44 7.96
N GLY A 8 20.66 -8.18 7.65
CA GLY A 8 21.29 -7.21 8.56
C GLY A 8 20.44 -6.83 9.78
N ARG A 9 19.14 -7.17 9.79
CA ARG A 9 18.20 -6.89 10.91
C ARG A 9 18.31 -5.45 11.43
N HIS A 10 18.31 -4.48 10.51
CA HIS A 10 18.56 -3.08 10.81
C HIS A 10 17.49 -2.42 11.68
N VAL A 11 16.26 -2.95 11.68
CA VAL A 11 15.15 -2.44 12.50
C VAL A 11 15.25 -2.98 13.92
N ASN A 12 15.21 -2.08 14.90
CA ASN A 12 15.30 -2.38 16.32
C ASN A 12 14.27 -1.56 17.13
N ASN A 13 14.26 -1.74 18.45
CA ASN A 13 13.30 -1.07 19.34
C ASN A 13 13.35 0.47 19.26
N ASN A 14 14.52 1.05 19.00
CA ASN A 14 14.63 2.51 18.89
C ASN A 14 13.84 3.04 17.69
N HIS A 15 13.94 2.38 16.54
CA HIS A 15 13.15 2.76 15.34
C HIS A 15 11.65 2.66 15.58
N PHE A 16 11.20 1.67 16.38
CA PHE A 16 9.81 1.55 16.76
C PHE A 16 9.36 2.73 17.65
N MET A 17 10.16 3.09 18.65
CA MET A 17 9.87 4.23 19.51
C MET A 17 9.92 5.55 18.75
N GLU A 18 10.88 5.72 17.85
CA GLU A 18 10.97 6.89 16.96
C GLU A 18 9.73 7.01 16.07
N ALA A 19 9.25 5.91 15.50
CA ALA A 19 8.04 5.91 14.68
C ALA A 19 6.79 6.38 15.46
N ILE A 20 6.68 5.98 16.73
CA ILE A 20 5.60 6.44 17.61
C ILE A 20 5.75 7.93 17.93
N ASN A 21 6.94 8.35 18.34
CA ASN A 21 7.21 9.71 18.78
C ASN A 21 7.10 10.73 17.64
N ASN A 22 7.45 10.31 16.42
CA ASN A 22 7.41 11.14 15.23
C ASN A 22 6.10 11.00 14.45
N SER A 23 5.12 10.25 14.99
CA SER A 23 3.82 10.10 14.31
C SER A 23 3.13 11.45 14.19
N CYS A 24 2.63 11.76 13.00
CA CYS A 24 1.95 13.01 12.72
C CYS A 24 0.72 12.79 11.83
N SER A 25 -0.18 13.76 11.82
CA SER A 25 -1.39 13.75 11.00
C SER A 25 -1.24 14.49 9.67
N GLN A 26 -0.05 14.99 9.37
CA GLN A 26 0.22 15.80 8.18
C GLN A 26 1.45 15.27 7.45
N ASN A 27 1.49 15.48 6.13
CA ASN A 27 2.65 15.20 5.28
C ASN A 27 3.19 13.78 5.41
N ILE A 28 2.34 12.79 5.12
CA ILE A 28 2.77 11.39 5.09
C ILE A 28 3.76 11.22 3.94
N GLU A 29 4.98 10.82 4.27
CA GLU A 29 5.98 10.49 3.27
C GLU A 29 5.61 9.20 2.54
N GLU A 30 5.81 9.17 1.22
CA GLU A 30 5.45 8.06 0.35
C GLU A 30 6.65 7.49 -0.40
N GLY A 31 6.48 6.32 -0.97
CA GLY A 31 7.51 5.64 -1.77
C GLY A 31 8.54 4.90 -0.94
N ASN A 32 9.81 5.22 -1.14
CA ASN A 32 10.96 4.51 -0.57
C ASN A 32 11.31 5.00 0.84
N VAL A 33 10.35 5.01 1.73
CA VAL A 33 10.49 5.49 3.12
C VAL A 33 10.03 4.43 4.10
N GLY A 34 10.64 4.40 5.27
CA GLY A 34 10.31 3.47 6.34
C GLY A 34 10.24 2.03 5.84
N ALA A 35 9.13 1.35 6.11
CA ALA A 35 8.89 -0.03 5.64
C ALA A 35 8.82 -0.17 4.11
N GLY A 36 8.64 0.94 3.37
CA GLY A 36 8.67 0.96 1.91
C GLY A 36 10.06 0.87 1.30
N THR A 37 11.11 1.00 2.12
CA THR A 37 12.50 0.95 1.65
C THR A 37 12.82 -0.38 0.99
N GLY A 38 13.26 -0.33 -0.26
CA GLY A 38 13.62 -1.50 -1.05
C GLY A 38 12.45 -2.36 -1.54
N MET A 39 11.19 -1.90 -1.38
CA MET A 39 10.02 -2.61 -1.89
C MET A 39 9.87 -2.42 -3.40
N THR A 40 9.32 -3.44 -4.05
CA THR A 40 8.98 -3.42 -5.48
C THR A 40 7.54 -3.87 -5.67
N ALA A 41 6.85 -3.32 -6.64
CA ALA A 41 5.54 -3.80 -7.06
C ALA A 41 5.44 -3.82 -8.58
N PHE A 42 4.91 -4.91 -9.12
CA PHE A 42 4.83 -5.13 -10.57
C PHE A 42 6.19 -4.95 -11.29
N GLY A 43 7.29 -5.30 -10.60
CA GLY A 43 8.65 -5.12 -11.13
C GLY A 43 9.19 -3.69 -11.08
N TRP A 44 8.41 -2.73 -10.64
CA TRP A 44 8.80 -1.32 -10.49
C TRP A 44 9.19 -1.02 -9.05
N LYS A 45 10.04 0.00 -8.85
CA LYS A 45 10.31 0.51 -7.51
C LYS A 45 9.02 1.02 -6.89
N ALA A 46 8.70 0.52 -5.71
CA ALA A 46 7.47 0.81 -4.98
C ALA A 46 7.75 1.23 -3.52
N GLY A 47 6.80 1.04 -2.66
CA GLY A 47 6.88 1.36 -1.24
C GLY A 47 5.52 1.74 -0.67
N ILE A 48 5.48 2.82 0.11
CA ILE A 48 4.27 3.33 0.73
C ILE A 48 3.53 4.24 -0.24
N GLY A 49 2.22 4.07 -0.32
CA GLY A 49 1.32 4.99 -0.99
C GLY A 49 0.08 5.26 -0.15
N THR A 50 -0.47 6.47 -0.24
CA THR A 50 -1.69 6.85 0.47
C THR A 50 -2.72 7.47 -0.46
N ALA A 51 -3.98 7.35 -0.08
CA ALA A 51 -5.07 8.05 -0.73
C ALA A 51 -6.23 8.24 0.24
N SER A 52 -6.98 9.30 0.07
CA SER A 52 -8.21 9.52 0.82
C SER A 52 -9.36 9.96 -0.07
N ARG A 53 -10.56 9.73 0.40
CA ARG A 53 -11.79 10.17 -0.26
C ARG A 53 -12.78 10.63 0.79
N LEU A 54 -13.45 11.71 0.45
CA LEU A 54 -14.59 12.21 1.19
C LEU A 54 -15.85 11.52 0.67
N CYS A 55 -16.56 10.87 1.58
CA CYS A 55 -17.83 10.21 1.31
C CYS A 55 -18.96 11.09 1.85
N GLU A 56 -19.76 11.65 0.96
CA GLU A 56 -20.83 12.56 1.31
C GLU A 56 -22.20 11.92 1.05
N SER A 57 -23.10 12.14 1.97
CA SER A 57 -24.53 11.88 1.84
C SER A 57 -25.31 13.12 2.26
N PRO A 58 -26.63 13.19 2.03
CA PRO A 58 -27.43 14.31 2.49
C PRO A 58 -27.39 14.54 4.01
N TYR A 59 -26.99 13.54 4.78
CA TYR A 59 -27.06 13.56 6.25
C TYR A 59 -25.69 13.42 6.94
N SER A 60 -24.64 13.12 6.19
CA SER A 60 -23.35 12.82 6.77
C SER A 60 -22.20 13.01 5.79
N LYS A 61 -21.03 13.28 6.33
CA LYS A 61 -19.80 13.48 5.59
C LYS A 61 -18.66 12.81 6.37
N TYR A 62 -18.02 11.85 5.76
CA TYR A 62 -16.95 11.08 6.39
C TYR A 62 -15.77 10.92 5.43
N THR A 63 -14.58 10.82 5.99
CA THR A 63 -13.37 10.54 5.23
C THR A 63 -13.03 9.05 5.34
N VAL A 64 -12.58 8.48 4.23
CA VAL A 64 -11.93 7.17 4.20
C VAL A 64 -10.51 7.38 3.70
N GLY A 65 -9.53 7.03 4.51
CA GLY A 65 -8.12 7.04 4.17
C GLY A 65 -7.58 5.62 4.01
N VAL A 66 -6.64 5.44 3.10
CA VAL A 66 -5.96 4.17 2.86
C VAL A 66 -4.46 4.42 2.80
N LEU A 67 -3.69 3.58 3.49
CA LEU A 67 -2.25 3.46 3.31
C LEU A 67 -1.97 2.04 2.80
N ALA A 68 -1.18 1.95 1.74
CA ALA A 68 -0.74 0.68 1.17
C ALA A 68 0.78 0.59 1.19
N LEU A 69 1.31 -0.53 1.68
CA LEU A 69 2.71 -0.91 1.57
C LEU A 69 2.80 -2.06 0.55
N CYS A 70 3.29 -1.75 -0.64
CA CYS A 70 3.27 -2.65 -1.79
C CYS A 70 4.61 -3.36 -1.96
N ASN A 71 4.57 -4.71 -1.99
CA ASN A 71 5.69 -5.58 -2.35
C ASN A 71 5.16 -6.81 -3.08
N MET A 72 4.56 -6.62 -4.26
CA MET A 72 3.79 -7.66 -4.92
C MET A 72 3.57 -7.40 -6.41
N GLY A 73 3.08 -8.41 -7.10
CA GLY A 73 2.52 -8.33 -8.45
C GLY A 73 3.52 -8.64 -9.57
N ASP A 74 3.01 -9.34 -10.59
CA ASP A 74 3.73 -9.57 -11.84
C ASP A 74 3.59 -8.33 -12.75
N PRO A 75 4.65 -7.86 -13.41
CA PRO A 75 4.61 -6.74 -14.33
C PRO A 75 3.54 -6.86 -15.42
N ARG A 76 3.27 -8.08 -15.87
CA ARG A 76 2.28 -8.37 -16.93
C ARG A 76 0.85 -8.05 -16.49
N ASP A 77 0.58 -8.11 -15.18
CA ASP A 77 -0.76 -7.94 -14.62
C ASP A 77 -1.08 -6.47 -14.30
N LEU A 78 -0.07 -5.58 -14.34
CA LEU A 78 -0.26 -4.17 -13.97
C LEU A 78 -1.35 -3.51 -14.80
N ARG A 79 -2.34 -2.96 -14.09
CA ARG A 79 -3.44 -2.17 -14.65
C ARG A 79 -3.50 -0.79 -14.01
N ILE A 80 -3.61 0.24 -14.84
CA ILE A 80 -3.79 1.64 -14.40
C ILE A 80 -5.03 2.18 -15.10
N GLY A 81 -6.02 2.59 -14.31
CA GLY A 81 -7.30 3.07 -14.86
C GLY A 81 -8.03 2.04 -15.74
N GLY A 82 -7.83 0.74 -15.48
CA GLY A 82 -8.38 -0.35 -16.28
C GLY A 82 -7.53 -0.75 -17.50
N VAL A 83 -6.55 0.06 -17.89
CA VAL A 83 -5.65 -0.22 -19.01
C VAL A 83 -4.58 -1.23 -18.57
N PRO A 84 -4.36 -2.33 -19.29
CA PRO A 84 -3.34 -3.35 -18.96
C PRO A 84 -1.94 -2.85 -19.37
N ILE A 85 -1.38 -1.97 -18.56
CA ILE A 85 -0.10 -1.28 -18.82
C ILE A 85 1.05 -2.27 -18.97
N GLY A 86 1.02 -3.37 -18.21
CA GLY A 86 2.04 -4.43 -18.28
C GLY A 86 2.22 -5.06 -19.68
N ASN A 87 1.23 -4.93 -20.56
CA ASN A 87 1.33 -5.37 -21.94
C ASN A 87 2.12 -4.40 -22.84
N PHE A 88 2.28 -3.16 -22.43
CA PHE A 88 2.87 -2.11 -23.25
C PHE A 88 4.25 -1.66 -22.77
N ILE A 89 4.48 -1.70 -21.45
CA ILE A 89 5.75 -1.29 -20.87
C ILE A 89 6.29 -2.40 -19.95
N LYS A 90 7.61 -2.51 -19.92
CA LYS A 90 8.32 -3.45 -19.06
C LYS A 90 9.14 -2.70 -18.02
N PRO A 91 9.21 -3.19 -16.77
CA PRO A 91 10.08 -2.60 -15.78
C PRO A 91 11.55 -2.74 -16.17
N PRO A 92 12.42 -1.82 -15.74
CA PRO A 92 13.85 -1.96 -15.94
C PRO A 92 14.42 -3.05 -15.02
N GLY A 93 15.21 -3.96 -15.57
CA GLY A 93 15.96 -4.95 -14.80
C GLY A 93 15.27 -6.30 -14.61
N ILE A 94 15.84 -7.10 -13.73
CA ILE A 94 15.35 -8.43 -13.36
C ILE A 94 14.43 -8.26 -12.14
N TYR A 95 13.26 -8.85 -12.20
CA TYR A 95 12.31 -8.90 -11.09
C TYR A 95 12.07 -10.35 -10.68
N ASP A 96 11.81 -10.56 -9.40
CA ASP A 96 11.49 -11.86 -8.85
C ASP A 96 9.98 -12.12 -9.00
N GLU A 97 9.63 -13.17 -9.74
CA GLU A 97 8.25 -13.62 -9.94
C GLU A 97 7.72 -14.45 -8.76
N SER A 98 8.53 -14.71 -7.74
CA SER A 98 8.27 -15.71 -6.69
C SER A 98 7.23 -15.31 -5.65
N GLY A 99 6.32 -14.43 -5.98
CA GLY A 99 5.23 -14.03 -5.10
C GLY A 99 5.41 -12.63 -4.51
N GLY A 100 4.59 -12.30 -3.54
CA GLY A 100 4.62 -10.97 -2.96
C GLY A 100 3.69 -10.84 -1.77
N SER A 101 3.65 -9.65 -1.21
CA SER A 101 2.77 -9.30 -0.11
C SER A 101 2.36 -7.84 -0.18
N ILE A 102 1.24 -7.53 0.42
CA ILE A 102 0.77 -6.16 0.57
C ILE A 102 0.19 -5.98 1.97
N ALA A 103 0.50 -4.87 2.61
CA ALA A 103 -0.21 -4.43 3.80
C ALA A 103 -1.08 -3.23 3.43
N ILE A 104 -2.37 -3.31 3.76
CA ILE A 104 -3.33 -2.23 3.51
C ILE A 104 -3.99 -1.85 4.83
N ILE A 105 -3.81 -0.59 5.23
CA ILE A 105 -4.47 -0.01 6.40
C ILE A 105 -5.57 0.92 5.90
N ILE A 106 -6.78 0.73 6.43
CA ILE A 106 -7.91 1.60 6.12
C ILE A 106 -8.35 2.31 7.40
N ALA A 107 -8.45 3.61 7.35
CA ALA A 107 -8.90 4.46 8.43
C ALA A 107 -10.13 5.29 8.02
N THR A 108 -11.02 5.57 8.96
CA THR A 108 -12.19 6.42 8.72
C THR A 108 -12.64 7.10 10.02
N ASP A 109 -13.21 8.28 9.90
CA ASP A 109 -13.89 9.02 10.97
C ASP A 109 -15.39 8.66 11.06
N ALA A 110 -15.89 7.78 10.19
CA ALA A 110 -17.26 7.29 10.26
C ALA A 110 -17.50 6.45 11.55
N PRO A 111 -18.65 6.60 12.23
CA PRO A 111 -18.97 5.87 13.46
C PRO A 111 -19.34 4.41 13.15
N LEU A 112 -18.38 3.62 12.72
CA LEU A 112 -18.57 2.24 12.32
C LEU A 112 -18.29 1.28 13.48
N THR A 113 -19.11 0.24 13.56
CA THR A 113 -18.87 -0.90 14.45
C THR A 113 -17.70 -1.76 13.93
N ALA A 114 -17.10 -2.58 14.79
CA ALA A 114 -16.04 -3.51 14.41
C ALA A 114 -16.43 -4.42 13.23
N ARG A 115 -17.69 -4.88 13.18
CA ARG A 115 -18.22 -5.68 12.06
C ARG A 115 -18.20 -4.89 10.74
N GLN A 116 -18.57 -3.61 10.77
CA GLN A 116 -18.59 -2.75 9.60
C GLN A 116 -17.16 -2.44 9.14
N LEU A 117 -16.24 -2.15 10.07
CA LEU A 117 -14.81 -1.98 9.77
C LEU A 117 -14.22 -3.22 9.11
N ASN A 118 -14.50 -4.41 9.61
CA ASN A 118 -14.08 -5.67 9.00
C ASN A 118 -14.62 -5.84 7.56
N ARG A 119 -15.87 -5.44 7.31
CA ARG A 119 -16.43 -5.46 5.95
C ARG A 119 -15.75 -4.48 5.03
N MET A 120 -15.40 -3.30 5.54
CA MET A 120 -14.67 -2.28 4.79
C MET A 120 -13.26 -2.78 4.45
N ALA A 121 -12.54 -3.35 5.42
CA ALA A 121 -11.20 -3.91 5.21
C ALA A 121 -11.18 -4.98 4.11
N ARG A 122 -12.17 -5.87 4.08
CA ARG A 122 -12.29 -6.89 3.02
C ARG A 122 -12.49 -6.31 1.62
N ARG A 123 -12.96 -5.06 1.48
CA ARG A 123 -13.11 -4.39 0.19
C ARG A 123 -11.78 -3.96 -0.42
N ALA A 124 -10.71 -3.90 0.36
CA ALA A 124 -9.37 -3.62 -0.17
C ALA A 124 -8.96 -4.60 -1.27
N SER A 125 -9.34 -5.87 -1.15
CA SER A 125 -9.04 -6.89 -2.17
C SER A 125 -9.66 -6.56 -3.54
N VAL A 126 -10.82 -5.92 -3.56
CA VAL A 126 -11.46 -5.47 -4.81
C VAL A 126 -10.65 -4.36 -5.47
N GLY A 127 -10.10 -3.43 -4.68
CA GLY A 127 -9.19 -2.40 -5.18
C GLY A 127 -7.89 -3.01 -5.72
N LEU A 128 -7.34 -3.96 -4.97
CA LEU A 128 -6.11 -4.66 -5.33
C LEU A 128 -6.27 -5.40 -6.68
N SER A 129 -7.35 -6.15 -6.86
CA SER A 129 -7.60 -6.88 -8.11
C SER A 129 -7.78 -5.97 -9.33
N LYS A 130 -8.26 -4.73 -9.13
CA LYS A 130 -8.41 -3.74 -10.22
C LYS A 130 -7.07 -3.23 -10.75
N VAL A 131 -6.02 -3.29 -9.95
CA VAL A 131 -4.66 -2.90 -10.37
C VAL A 131 -3.80 -4.09 -10.80
N GLY A 132 -4.37 -5.30 -10.79
CA GLY A 132 -3.70 -6.53 -11.21
C GLY A 132 -3.06 -7.32 -10.06
N GLY A 133 -3.30 -6.95 -8.81
CA GLY A 133 -2.90 -7.74 -7.65
C GLY A 133 -3.82 -8.94 -7.46
N MET A 134 -3.26 -10.12 -7.37
CA MET A 134 -3.95 -11.40 -7.11
C MET A 134 -3.43 -12.04 -5.83
#